data_45d2a88c15f0e3a64a44d7522c56ca7a
#
_entry.id   45d2a88c15f0e3a64a44d7522c56ca7a
#
_cell.length_a   1.000
_cell.length_b   1.000
_cell.length_c   1.000
_cell.angle_alpha   90.00
_cell.angle_beta   90.00
_cell.angle_gamma   90.00
#
_symmetry.space_group_name_H-M   'P 1'
#
loop_
_entity.id
_entity.type
_entity.pdbx_description
1 polymer ?
#
loop_
_entity_poly.entity_id
_entity_poly.type
_entity_poly.pdbx_seq_one_letter_code
_entity_poly.pdbx_strand_id
1 'polypeptide(L)'
;MNSPWWKERVFYQIYPRSFQDSNGDGIGDIQGIISRLDYLKWLGIGAIWLCPVYDSPNADMGYDIRNYESIMAEFGTMEDFEQLVEELHKQDIKLVMDLVVNHSSDEHAWFIESRKSKDNPYRDYYIWRDGKDGKEPNNWSSFFTPSAWSYDKTTDQWYLHLFSEKQPDLNWENENMRAEVYAMINRWLDKGCLLYTSDAADEL
;
A
#
# COMPACT_ATOMS: atom_id res chain seq x y z
N MET A 1 -3.36 -29.04 20.42
CA MET A 1 -3.72 -28.14 19.30
C MET A 1 -2.42 -27.45 18.90
N ASN A 2 -1.98 -27.58 17.66
CA ASN A 2 -0.79 -26.88 17.21
C ASN A 2 -1.07 -25.38 17.23
N SER A 3 -0.19 -24.61 17.81
CA SER A 3 -0.24 -23.13 17.79
C SER A 3 -0.14 -22.64 16.33
N PRO A 4 -0.87 -21.60 15.92
CA PRO A 4 -0.66 -20.98 14.62
C PRO A 4 0.78 -20.53 14.45
N TRP A 5 1.36 -20.70 13.26
CA TRP A 5 2.78 -20.44 12.98
C TRP A 5 3.22 -19.01 13.36
N TRP A 6 2.35 -18.01 13.18
CA TRP A 6 2.65 -16.60 13.48
C TRP A 6 2.79 -16.30 14.98
N LYS A 7 2.28 -17.16 15.86
CA LYS A 7 2.45 -17.01 17.32
C LYS A 7 3.81 -17.53 17.82
N GLU A 8 4.53 -18.26 16.99
CA GLU A 8 5.79 -18.90 17.34
C GLU A 8 7.00 -18.31 16.59
N ARG A 9 6.78 -17.31 15.73
CA ARG A 9 7.82 -16.68 14.93
C ARG A 9 8.08 -15.24 15.37
N VAL A 10 9.34 -14.84 15.30
CA VAL A 10 9.74 -13.44 15.45
C VAL A 10 9.60 -12.74 14.12
N PHE A 11 8.89 -11.62 14.12
CA PHE A 11 8.73 -10.75 12.95
C PHE A 11 9.76 -9.64 13.00
N TYR A 12 10.38 -9.36 11.87
CA TYR A 12 11.30 -8.25 11.69
C TYR A 12 10.74 -7.32 10.62
N GLN A 13 10.37 -6.11 10.99
CA GLN A 13 9.89 -5.11 10.05
C GLN A 13 11.05 -4.49 9.28
N ILE A 14 10.95 -4.47 7.96
CA ILE A 14 11.91 -3.83 7.06
C ILE A 14 11.25 -2.66 6.36
N TYR A 15 11.81 -1.47 6.57
CA TYR A 15 11.57 -0.30 5.75
C TYR A 15 12.64 -0.28 4.65
N PRO A 16 12.31 -0.62 3.39
CA PRO A 16 13.31 -0.91 2.35
C PRO A 16 14.33 0.21 2.18
N ARG A 17 13.83 1.44 2.05
CA ARG A 17 14.64 2.64 1.79
C ARG A 17 15.82 2.83 2.75
N SER A 18 15.69 2.42 4.01
CA SER A 18 16.70 2.65 5.05
C SER A 18 17.41 1.38 5.52
N PHE A 19 17.13 0.22 4.93
CA PHE A 19 17.66 -1.05 5.42
C PHE A 19 19.05 -1.36 4.87
N GLN A 20 19.19 -1.50 3.56
CA GLN A 20 20.46 -1.77 2.90
C GLN A 20 20.42 -1.34 1.44
N ASP A 21 21.34 -0.46 1.08
CA ASP A 21 21.63 -0.02 -0.28
C ASP A 21 22.59 -1.01 -0.93
N SER A 22 22.23 -1.56 -2.09
CA SER A 22 23.06 -2.52 -2.82
C SER A 22 23.84 -1.89 -3.96
N ASN A 23 23.40 -0.74 -4.48
CA ASN A 23 23.93 -0.11 -5.70
C ASN A 23 24.72 1.18 -5.43
N GLY A 24 24.66 1.73 -4.20
CA GLY A 24 25.42 2.90 -3.77
C GLY A 24 24.75 4.24 -4.10
N ASP A 25 23.43 4.25 -4.34
CA ASP A 25 22.66 5.48 -4.63
C ASP A 25 22.14 6.19 -3.38
N GLY A 26 22.31 5.60 -2.21
CA GLY A 26 21.87 6.12 -0.92
C GLY A 26 20.47 5.66 -0.53
N ILE A 27 19.82 4.80 -1.32
CA ILE A 27 18.50 4.26 -1.09
C ILE A 27 18.61 2.75 -0.92
N GLY A 28 18.04 2.21 0.18
CA GLY A 28 17.93 0.76 0.37
C GLY A 28 16.97 0.14 -0.64
N ASP A 29 17.26 -1.09 -1.05
CA ASP A 29 16.58 -1.78 -2.13
C ASP A 29 16.37 -3.28 -1.85
N ILE A 30 15.65 -3.97 -2.71
CA ILE A 30 15.33 -5.41 -2.57
C ILE A 30 16.60 -6.27 -2.63
N GLN A 31 17.54 -5.95 -3.51
CA GLN A 31 18.82 -6.66 -3.58
C GLN A 31 19.66 -6.46 -2.31
N GLY A 32 19.56 -5.28 -1.70
CA GLY A 32 20.13 -5.02 -0.38
C GLY A 32 19.52 -5.91 0.70
N ILE A 33 18.19 -6.12 0.69
CA ILE A 33 17.53 -7.04 1.62
C ILE A 33 18.05 -8.47 1.39
N ILE A 34 18.10 -8.93 0.15
CA ILE A 34 18.60 -10.25 -0.22
C ILE A 34 20.03 -10.44 0.32
N SER A 35 20.90 -9.44 0.18
CA SER A 35 22.29 -9.48 0.65
C SER A 35 22.44 -9.65 2.17
N ARG A 36 21.36 -9.42 2.94
CA ARG A 36 21.34 -9.49 4.42
C ARG A 36 20.55 -10.67 4.96
N LEU A 37 20.07 -11.58 4.14
CA LEU A 37 19.28 -12.74 4.60
C LEU A 37 20.03 -13.63 5.59
N ASP A 38 21.33 -13.83 5.42
CA ASP A 38 22.15 -14.59 6.37
C ASP A 38 22.19 -13.93 7.75
N TYR A 39 22.26 -12.61 7.82
CA TYR A 39 22.17 -11.86 9.07
C TYR A 39 20.80 -12.02 9.73
N LEU A 40 19.72 -11.91 8.96
CA LEU A 40 18.35 -12.05 9.46
C LEU A 40 18.10 -13.48 9.97
N LYS A 41 18.63 -14.47 9.27
CA LYS A 41 18.59 -15.88 9.71
C LYS A 41 19.39 -16.08 11.00
N TRP A 42 20.61 -15.54 11.07
CA TRP A 42 21.43 -15.59 12.28
C TRP A 42 20.73 -14.94 13.49
N LEU A 43 20.01 -13.85 13.26
CA LEU A 43 19.20 -13.16 14.28
C LEU A 43 18.02 -14.01 14.79
N GLY A 44 17.65 -15.08 14.06
CA GLY A 44 16.61 -16.02 14.45
C GLY A 44 15.19 -15.56 14.11
N ILE A 45 15.03 -14.67 13.12
CA ILE A 45 13.70 -14.25 12.67
C ILE A 45 13.02 -15.36 11.87
N GLY A 46 11.69 -15.43 11.97
CA GLY A 46 10.88 -16.39 11.23
C GLY A 46 9.97 -15.76 10.17
N ALA A 47 9.87 -14.44 10.19
CA ALA A 47 9.11 -13.67 9.19
C ALA A 47 9.67 -12.25 9.02
N ILE A 48 9.61 -11.74 7.81
CA ILE A 48 9.82 -10.33 7.49
C ILE A 48 8.46 -9.68 7.27
N TRP A 49 8.24 -8.53 7.88
CA TRP A 49 7.19 -7.60 7.48
C TRP A 49 7.83 -6.51 6.62
N LEU A 50 7.52 -6.55 5.34
CA LEU A 50 8.05 -5.60 4.36
C LEU A 50 7.09 -4.43 4.20
N CYS A 51 7.53 -3.22 4.57
CA CYS A 51 6.81 -1.98 4.28
C CYS A 51 6.64 -1.79 2.77
N PRO A 52 5.70 -0.93 2.32
CA PRO A 52 5.29 -0.90 0.92
C PRO A 52 6.44 -0.73 -0.06
N VAL A 53 6.48 -1.62 -1.05
CA VAL A 53 7.42 -1.58 -2.19
C VAL A 53 6.71 -1.35 -3.52
N TYR A 54 5.39 -1.17 -3.49
CA TYR A 54 4.59 -0.90 -4.68
C TYR A 54 4.99 0.43 -5.34
N ASP A 55 4.70 0.56 -6.64
CA ASP A 55 4.93 1.81 -7.35
C ASP A 55 4.13 2.97 -6.73
N SER A 56 4.83 4.02 -6.33
CA SER A 56 4.29 5.16 -5.60
C SER A 56 4.98 6.45 -6.03
N PRO A 57 4.28 7.59 -6.09
CA PRO A 57 4.89 8.90 -6.24
C PRO A 57 5.62 9.40 -4.98
N ASN A 58 5.60 8.63 -3.88
CA ASN A 58 6.27 8.96 -2.61
C ASN A 58 5.77 10.23 -1.90
N ALA A 59 4.52 10.59 -2.06
CA ALA A 59 3.93 11.67 -1.29
C ALA A 59 3.83 11.32 0.20
N ASP A 60 3.67 10.03 0.50
CA ASP A 60 3.66 9.47 1.86
C ASP A 60 4.55 8.20 1.95
N MET A 61 5.78 8.32 1.51
CA MET A 61 6.85 7.31 1.67
C MET A 61 6.46 5.88 1.25
N GLY A 62 5.68 5.75 0.16
CA GLY A 62 5.24 4.46 -0.38
C GLY A 62 3.81 4.08 0.00
N TYR A 63 3.18 4.75 0.97
CA TYR A 63 1.80 4.49 1.37
C TYR A 63 0.75 5.15 0.46
N ASP A 64 1.15 5.96 -0.51
CA ASP A 64 0.33 6.49 -1.60
C ASP A 64 0.57 5.67 -2.87
N ILE A 65 -0.11 4.55 -3.00
CA ILE A 65 0.17 3.56 -4.05
C ILE A 65 -0.46 3.99 -5.38
N ARG A 66 0.41 4.19 -6.40
CA ARG A 66 0.00 4.51 -7.76
C ARG A 66 -0.32 3.26 -8.59
N ASN A 67 0.39 2.17 -8.36
CA ASN A 67 0.16 0.90 -9.04
C ASN A 67 0.50 -0.29 -8.12
N TYR A 68 -0.52 -1.06 -7.76
CA TYR A 68 -0.36 -2.25 -6.91
C TYR A 68 0.29 -3.44 -7.62
N GLU A 69 0.45 -3.39 -8.95
CA GLU A 69 0.96 -4.51 -9.75
C GLU A 69 2.44 -4.37 -10.10
N SER A 70 3.10 -3.34 -9.64
CA SER A 70 4.52 -3.10 -9.94
C SER A 70 5.31 -2.68 -8.70
N ILE A 71 6.60 -2.98 -8.73
CA ILE A 71 7.57 -2.54 -7.73
C ILE A 71 8.03 -1.12 -8.07
N MET A 72 8.24 -0.31 -7.04
CA MET A 72 8.83 1.02 -7.19
C MET A 72 10.25 0.91 -7.74
N ALA A 73 10.55 1.65 -8.80
CA ALA A 73 11.83 1.54 -9.53
C ALA A 73 13.08 1.76 -8.65
N GLU A 74 12.96 2.57 -7.59
CA GLU A 74 14.05 2.79 -6.63
C GLU A 74 14.37 1.54 -5.80
N PHE A 75 13.40 0.63 -5.63
CA PHE A 75 13.58 -0.60 -4.84
C PHE A 75 13.96 -1.80 -5.68
N GLY A 76 13.81 -1.72 -7.01
CA GLY A 76 14.15 -2.80 -7.94
C GLY A 76 13.00 -3.14 -8.89
N THR A 77 12.98 -4.38 -9.32
CA THR A 77 12.04 -4.91 -10.30
C THR A 77 11.13 -5.99 -9.68
N MET A 78 10.15 -6.46 -10.45
CA MET A 78 9.33 -7.61 -10.04
C MET A 78 10.17 -8.89 -9.95
N GLU A 79 11.16 -9.04 -10.83
CA GLU A 79 12.11 -10.16 -10.80
C GLU A 79 12.94 -10.16 -9.52
N ASP A 80 13.39 -8.98 -9.05
CA ASP A 80 14.09 -8.85 -7.77
C ASP A 80 13.19 -9.25 -6.60
N PHE A 81 11.91 -8.87 -6.65
CA PHE A 81 10.94 -9.25 -5.64
C PHE A 81 10.69 -10.78 -5.63
N GLU A 82 10.51 -11.39 -6.79
CA GLU A 82 10.32 -12.84 -6.91
C GLU A 82 11.57 -13.60 -6.42
N GLN A 83 12.76 -13.07 -6.69
CA GLN A 83 14.01 -13.60 -6.13
C GLN A 83 14.02 -13.50 -4.59
N LEU A 84 13.62 -12.37 -4.02
CA LEU A 84 13.52 -12.21 -2.57
C LEU A 84 12.61 -13.27 -1.95
N VAL A 85 11.42 -13.48 -2.52
CA VAL A 85 10.47 -14.51 -2.05
C VAL A 85 11.11 -15.90 -2.08
N GLU A 86 11.77 -16.26 -3.19
CA GLU A 86 12.44 -17.54 -3.35
C GLU A 86 13.55 -17.74 -2.30
N GLU A 87 14.42 -16.75 -2.11
CA GLU A 87 15.53 -16.84 -1.16
C GLU A 87 15.04 -16.91 0.30
N LEU A 88 13.98 -16.19 0.65
CA LEU A 88 13.34 -16.29 1.96
C LEU A 88 12.75 -17.69 2.20
N HIS A 89 12.06 -18.24 1.22
CA HIS A 89 11.48 -19.59 1.33
C HIS A 89 12.55 -20.66 1.51
N LYS A 90 13.70 -20.56 0.83
CA LYS A 90 14.85 -21.47 1.04
C LYS A 90 15.34 -21.47 2.49
N GLN A 91 15.14 -20.40 3.21
CA GLN A 91 15.57 -20.23 4.60
C GLN A 91 14.45 -20.47 5.64
N ASP A 92 13.25 -20.89 5.21
CA ASP A 92 12.03 -21.00 6.03
C ASP A 92 11.63 -19.67 6.71
N ILE A 93 11.89 -18.54 6.05
CA ILE A 93 11.45 -17.21 6.48
C ILE A 93 10.22 -16.84 5.65
N LYS A 94 9.16 -16.40 6.31
CA LYS A 94 7.94 -15.94 5.64
C LYS A 94 8.07 -14.45 5.26
N LEU A 95 7.50 -14.08 4.12
CA LEU A 95 7.35 -12.69 3.72
C LEU A 95 5.91 -12.24 3.96
N VAL A 96 5.74 -11.18 4.73
CA VAL A 96 4.46 -10.50 4.96
C VAL A 96 4.61 -9.09 4.41
N MET A 97 3.70 -8.68 3.54
CA MET A 97 3.71 -7.35 2.94
C MET A 97 2.58 -6.49 3.51
N ASP A 98 2.78 -5.19 3.52
CA ASP A 98 1.72 -4.23 3.80
C ASP A 98 0.60 -4.30 2.75
N LEU A 99 -0.64 -4.39 3.23
CA LEU A 99 -1.84 -4.31 2.42
C LEU A 99 -2.49 -2.93 2.63
N VAL A 100 -2.05 -1.96 1.86
CA VAL A 100 -2.55 -0.57 1.94
C VAL A 100 -3.77 -0.44 1.04
N VAL A 101 -4.96 -0.63 1.59
CA VAL A 101 -6.23 -0.64 0.84
C VAL A 101 -7.32 0.26 1.45
N ASN A 102 -6.96 1.10 2.42
CA ASN A 102 -7.85 2.18 2.86
C ASN A 102 -7.99 3.25 1.76
N HIS A 103 -6.91 3.56 1.07
CA HIS A 103 -6.80 4.59 0.04
C HIS A 103 -5.86 4.14 -1.07
N SER A 104 -5.81 4.90 -2.16
CA SER A 104 -4.77 4.81 -3.17
C SER A 104 -4.08 6.17 -3.33
N SER A 105 -3.03 6.24 -4.17
CA SER A 105 -2.54 7.54 -4.63
C SER A 105 -3.60 8.27 -5.46
N ASP A 106 -3.58 9.61 -5.44
CA ASP A 106 -4.32 10.45 -6.38
C ASP A 106 -3.82 10.30 -7.84
N GLU A 107 -2.66 9.65 -8.02
CA GLU A 107 -2.11 9.28 -9.33
C GLU A 107 -2.51 7.84 -9.75
N HIS A 108 -3.24 7.09 -8.93
CA HIS A 108 -3.74 5.78 -9.30
C HIS A 108 -4.74 5.88 -10.47
N ALA A 109 -4.66 4.94 -11.41
CA ALA A 109 -5.51 4.93 -12.61
C ALA A 109 -7.01 5.03 -12.28
N TRP A 110 -7.46 4.35 -11.23
CA TRP A 110 -8.87 4.42 -10.79
C TRP A 110 -9.27 5.83 -10.37
N PHE A 111 -8.40 6.55 -9.63
CA PHE A 111 -8.72 7.92 -9.21
C PHE A 111 -8.69 8.89 -10.38
N ILE A 112 -7.69 8.78 -11.27
CA ILE A 112 -7.61 9.58 -12.49
C ILE A 112 -8.88 9.43 -13.33
N GLU A 113 -9.41 8.21 -13.47
CA GLU A 113 -10.67 7.95 -14.16
C GLU A 113 -11.87 8.51 -13.38
N SER A 114 -11.94 8.21 -12.08
CA SER A 114 -13.02 8.63 -11.18
C SER A 114 -13.30 10.13 -11.22
N ARG A 115 -12.27 10.96 -11.34
CA ARG A 115 -12.39 12.42 -11.32
C ARG A 115 -12.75 13.06 -12.69
N LYS A 116 -12.82 12.27 -13.78
CA LYS A 116 -13.12 12.81 -15.13
C LYS A 116 -14.58 13.25 -15.27
N SER A 117 -15.52 12.48 -14.72
CA SER A 117 -16.94 12.80 -14.74
C SER A 117 -17.70 12.07 -13.63
N LYS A 118 -18.89 12.58 -13.29
CA LYS A 118 -19.79 11.95 -12.30
C LYS A 118 -20.36 10.61 -12.77
N ASP A 119 -20.36 10.34 -14.07
CA ASP A 119 -20.89 9.11 -14.70
C ASP A 119 -19.78 8.12 -15.05
N ASN A 120 -18.52 8.38 -14.65
CA ASN A 120 -17.41 7.48 -14.95
C ASN A 120 -17.58 6.15 -14.20
N PRO A 121 -17.32 4.98 -14.83
CA PRO A 121 -17.40 3.67 -14.17
C PRO A 121 -16.61 3.53 -12.87
N TYR A 122 -15.52 4.27 -12.73
CA TYR A 122 -14.69 4.31 -11.52
C TYR A 122 -15.14 5.35 -10.50
N ARG A 123 -16.21 6.13 -10.80
CA ARG A 123 -16.63 7.23 -9.91
C ARG A 123 -16.79 6.77 -8.47
N ASP A 124 -17.55 5.73 -8.26
CA ASP A 124 -17.91 5.22 -6.95
C ASP A 124 -16.85 4.29 -6.33
N TYR A 125 -15.67 4.15 -6.96
CA TYR A 125 -14.51 3.52 -6.32
C TYR A 125 -13.95 4.38 -5.19
N TYR A 126 -14.28 5.68 -5.19
CA TYR A 126 -13.93 6.66 -4.17
C TYR A 126 -15.18 7.33 -3.61
N ILE A 127 -15.01 8.00 -2.47
CA ILE A 127 -16.12 8.64 -1.78
C ILE A 127 -16.20 10.11 -2.19
N TRP A 128 -17.20 10.44 -3.00
CA TRP A 128 -17.45 11.78 -3.49
C TRP A 128 -18.74 12.35 -2.88
N ARG A 129 -18.75 13.65 -2.55
CA ARG A 129 -19.93 14.35 -2.02
C ARG A 129 -20.01 15.75 -2.60
N ASP A 130 -21.24 16.23 -2.73
CA ASP A 130 -21.49 17.63 -3.01
C ASP A 130 -21.12 18.46 -1.77
N GLY A 131 -20.59 19.66 -2.01
CA GLY A 131 -20.35 20.62 -0.94
C GLY A 131 -21.65 21.17 -0.34
N LYS A 132 -21.54 21.81 0.79
CA LYS A 132 -22.64 22.51 1.45
C LYS A 132 -22.33 23.99 1.55
N ASP A 133 -23.15 24.83 0.93
CA ASP A 133 -22.99 26.32 0.93
C ASP A 133 -21.61 26.78 0.43
N GLY A 134 -21.05 26.06 -0.58
CA GLY A 134 -19.72 26.35 -1.14
C GLY A 134 -18.55 25.91 -0.27
N LYS A 135 -18.79 25.08 0.74
CA LYS A 135 -17.81 24.52 1.67
C LYS A 135 -17.83 23.01 1.63
N GLU A 136 -16.97 22.39 2.43
CA GLU A 136 -16.89 20.95 2.61
C GLU A 136 -18.24 20.31 2.99
N PRO A 137 -18.48 19.03 2.64
CA PRO A 137 -19.73 18.32 2.96
C PRO A 137 -20.06 18.30 4.45
N ASN A 138 -19.04 18.20 5.30
CA ASN A 138 -19.15 18.21 6.75
C ASN A 138 -17.83 18.66 7.40
N ASN A 139 -17.72 18.58 8.72
CA ASN A 139 -16.58 19.02 9.51
C ASN A 139 -15.59 17.92 9.88
N TRP A 140 -15.53 16.83 9.11
CA TRP A 140 -14.55 15.79 9.38
C TRP A 140 -13.13 16.29 9.14
N SER A 141 -12.22 15.92 10.04
CA SER A 141 -10.79 16.16 9.91
C SER A 141 -10.06 14.90 9.47
N SER A 142 -8.96 15.06 8.76
CA SER A 142 -8.03 13.99 8.45
C SER A 142 -6.96 13.87 9.53
N PHE A 143 -6.13 12.81 9.46
CA PHE A 143 -4.98 12.66 10.35
C PHE A 143 -3.88 13.69 10.07
N PHE A 144 -3.76 14.16 8.83
CA PHE A 144 -2.68 15.06 8.41
C PHE A 144 -3.11 16.51 8.15
N THR A 145 -4.37 16.73 7.86
CA THR A 145 -4.89 18.05 7.49
C THR A 145 -6.16 18.40 8.27
N PRO A 146 -6.51 19.71 8.41
CA PRO A 146 -7.73 20.12 9.13
C PRO A 146 -9.02 19.57 8.53
N SER A 147 -9.09 19.37 7.19
CA SER A 147 -10.26 18.83 6.50
C SER A 147 -9.95 17.43 5.97
N ALA A 148 -10.92 16.52 6.06
CA ALA A 148 -10.91 15.22 5.39
C ALA A 148 -11.42 15.29 3.95
N TRP A 149 -11.70 16.48 3.43
CA TRP A 149 -12.29 16.69 2.12
C TRP A 149 -11.45 17.63 1.27
N SER A 150 -11.19 17.22 0.03
CA SER A 150 -10.54 18.07 -0.97
C SER A 150 -11.46 18.29 -2.17
N TYR A 151 -11.51 19.56 -2.61
CA TYR A 151 -12.35 19.95 -3.72
C TYR A 151 -11.76 19.61 -5.07
N ASP A 152 -12.55 18.98 -5.93
CA ASP A 152 -12.22 18.74 -7.33
C ASP A 152 -13.08 19.64 -8.25
N LYS A 153 -12.41 20.57 -8.91
CA LYS A 153 -13.07 21.54 -9.82
C LYS A 153 -13.63 20.90 -11.09
N THR A 154 -13.17 19.70 -11.47
CA THR A 154 -13.56 19.04 -12.71
C THR A 154 -15.01 18.59 -12.65
N THR A 155 -15.43 18.11 -11.50
CA THR A 155 -16.79 17.58 -11.27
C THR A 155 -17.59 18.39 -10.27
N ASP A 156 -17.01 19.48 -9.74
CA ASP A 156 -17.65 20.33 -8.72
C ASP A 156 -18.13 19.53 -7.51
N GLN A 157 -17.25 18.64 -7.01
CA GLN A 157 -17.49 17.81 -5.83
C GLN A 157 -16.23 17.69 -4.98
N TRP A 158 -16.38 17.13 -3.79
CA TRP A 158 -15.34 16.88 -2.81
C TRP A 158 -15.10 15.38 -2.69
N TYR A 159 -13.83 14.97 -2.63
CA TYR A 159 -13.46 13.58 -2.32
C TYR A 159 -12.95 13.48 -0.90
N LEU A 160 -13.21 12.33 -0.29
CA LEU A 160 -12.76 12.00 1.06
C LEU A 160 -11.30 11.54 1.04
N HIS A 161 -10.53 12.00 2.02
CA HIS A 161 -9.19 11.49 2.36
C HIS A 161 -8.99 11.56 3.87
N LEU A 162 -8.88 10.43 4.54
CA LEU A 162 -8.63 10.40 5.98
C LEU A 162 -7.15 10.64 6.32
N PHE A 163 -6.26 10.49 5.35
CA PHE A 163 -4.83 10.82 5.44
C PHE A 163 -4.51 12.07 4.62
N SER A 164 -3.52 12.02 3.74
CA SER A 164 -3.18 13.15 2.87
C SER A 164 -4.23 13.36 1.77
N GLU A 165 -4.34 14.58 1.27
CA GLU A 165 -5.09 14.88 0.03
C GLU A 165 -4.58 14.10 -1.18
N LYS A 166 -3.34 13.57 -1.10
CA LYS A 166 -2.73 12.67 -2.09
C LYS A 166 -3.16 11.22 -1.95
N GLN A 167 -4.00 10.92 -0.95
CA GLN A 167 -4.43 9.57 -0.60
C GLN A 167 -5.96 9.50 -0.51
N PRO A 168 -6.68 9.59 -1.66
CA PRO A 168 -8.14 9.49 -1.69
C PRO A 168 -8.61 8.14 -1.18
N ASP A 169 -9.59 8.15 -0.28
CA ASP A 169 -10.14 6.96 0.36
C ASP A 169 -10.95 6.10 -0.62
N LEU A 170 -10.70 4.80 -0.59
CA LEU A 170 -11.45 3.81 -1.35
C LEU A 170 -12.84 3.58 -0.76
N ASN A 171 -13.84 3.46 -1.61
CA ASN A 171 -15.22 3.18 -1.21
C ASN A 171 -15.46 1.68 -1.04
N TRP A 172 -15.29 1.18 0.16
CA TRP A 172 -15.47 -0.24 0.48
C TRP A 172 -16.94 -0.73 0.38
N GLU A 173 -17.91 0.15 0.21
CA GLU A 173 -19.27 -0.23 -0.13
C GLU A 173 -19.43 -0.65 -1.59
N ASN A 174 -18.49 -0.25 -2.47
CA ASN A 174 -18.54 -0.58 -3.89
C ASN A 174 -18.05 -2.02 -4.15
N GLU A 175 -18.91 -2.87 -4.69
CA GLU A 175 -18.60 -4.29 -4.93
C GLU A 175 -17.56 -4.51 -6.02
N ASN A 176 -17.55 -3.66 -7.06
CA ASN A 176 -16.56 -3.77 -8.15
C ASN A 176 -15.17 -3.40 -7.64
N MET A 177 -15.06 -2.33 -6.86
CA MET A 177 -13.80 -1.94 -6.23
C MET A 177 -13.26 -3.06 -5.33
N ARG A 178 -14.12 -3.64 -4.46
CA ARG A 178 -13.72 -4.79 -3.63
C ARG A 178 -13.23 -5.98 -4.45
N ALA A 179 -13.92 -6.29 -5.56
CA ALA A 179 -13.52 -7.39 -6.44
C ALA A 179 -12.12 -7.18 -7.04
N GLU A 180 -11.81 -5.96 -7.47
CA GLU A 180 -10.47 -5.60 -7.97
C GLU A 180 -9.39 -5.72 -6.87
N VAL A 181 -9.68 -5.23 -5.66
CA VAL A 181 -8.77 -5.36 -4.52
C VAL A 181 -8.56 -6.84 -4.17
N TYR A 182 -9.60 -7.67 -4.13
CA TYR A 182 -9.45 -9.11 -3.85
C TYR A 182 -8.68 -9.84 -4.97
N ALA A 183 -8.85 -9.44 -6.22
CA ALA A 183 -8.06 -9.98 -7.32
C ALA A 183 -6.58 -9.61 -7.17
N MET A 184 -6.28 -8.37 -6.81
CA MET A 184 -4.91 -7.90 -6.51
C MET A 184 -4.30 -8.71 -5.34
N ILE A 185 -5.03 -8.88 -4.23
CA ILE A 185 -4.59 -9.69 -3.09
C ILE A 185 -4.22 -11.10 -3.53
N ASN A 186 -5.07 -11.76 -4.31
CA ASN A 186 -4.80 -13.11 -4.79
C ASN A 186 -3.53 -13.19 -5.65
N ARG A 187 -3.30 -12.21 -6.52
CA ARG A 187 -2.06 -12.15 -7.33
C ARG A 187 -0.79 -12.10 -6.47
N TRP A 188 -0.80 -11.33 -5.38
CA TRP A 188 0.34 -11.28 -4.45
C TRP A 188 0.48 -12.57 -3.63
N LEU A 189 -0.63 -13.19 -3.19
CA LEU A 189 -0.59 -14.48 -2.53
C LEU A 189 -0.04 -15.60 -3.44
N ASP A 190 -0.43 -15.58 -4.73
CA ASP A 190 0.07 -16.53 -5.74
C ASP A 190 1.59 -16.38 -5.98
N LYS A 191 2.15 -15.19 -5.74
CA LYS A 191 3.61 -14.97 -5.76
C LYS A 191 4.33 -15.51 -4.53
N GLY A 192 3.60 -16.02 -3.53
CA GLY A 192 4.17 -16.69 -2.35
C GLY A 192 4.43 -15.80 -1.15
N CYS A 193 3.96 -14.56 -1.16
CA CYS A 193 3.95 -13.71 0.03
C CYS A 193 2.62 -13.82 0.80
N LEU A 194 2.62 -13.31 2.03
CA LEU A 194 1.43 -13.11 2.84
C LEU A 194 1.14 -11.61 2.88
N LEU A 195 -0.11 -11.24 3.12
CA LEU A 195 -0.52 -9.85 3.22
C LEU A 195 -1.08 -9.57 4.62
N TYR A 196 -0.76 -8.40 5.14
CA TYR A 196 -1.26 -7.89 6.40
C TYR A 196 -1.77 -6.46 6.22
N THR A 197 -2.93 -6.17 6.78
CA THR A 197 -3.47 -4.82 6.77
C THR A 197 -2.56 -3.88 7.55
N SER A 198 -2.27 -2.72 6.97
CA SER A 198 -1.46 -1.68 7.60
C SER A 198 -2.18 -1.03 8.78
N ASP A 199 -1.47 -0.19 9.51
CA ASP A 199 -1.97 0.60 10.65
C ASP A 199 -3.25 1.38 10.35
N ALA A 200 -3.47 1.77 9.09
CA ALA A 200 -4.70 2.42 8.65
C ALA A 200 -5.99 1.61 8.90
N ALA A 201 -5.90 0.28 9.03
CA ALA A 201 -7.05 -0.57 9.31
C ALA A 201 -7.34 -0.74 10.81
N ASP A 202 -6.38 -0.44 11.67
CA ASP A 202 -6.48 -0.58 13.12
C ASP A 202 -7.08 0.67 13.79
N GLU A 203 -7.27 1.76 13.06
CA GLU A 203 -7.71 3.05 13.55
C GLU A 203 -9.19 3.40 13.23
N LEU A 204 -9.95 2.42 12.67
CA LEU A 204 -11.36 2.61 12.29
C LEU A 204 -12.31 2.01 13.33
#